data_be55c342c3ddd115121732a5485b200f
#
_entry.id   be55c342c3ddd115121732a5485b200f
#
_cell.length_a   1.000
_cell.length_b   1.000
_cell.length_c   1.000
_cell.angle_alpha   90.00
_cell.angle_beta   90.00
_cell.angle_gamma   90.00
#
_symmetry.space_group_name_H-M   'P 1'
#
loop_
_entity.id
_entity.type
_entity.pdbx_description
1 polymer ?
#
loop_
_entity_poly.entity_id
_entity_poly.type
_entity_poly.pdbx_seq_one_letter_code
_entity_poly.pdbx_strand_id
1 'polypeptide(L)'
;MHLCSSVGSLLLLLFISRSMDGSVTSTEEILPPTIQKLMKGYNKYLRPFFGNGPVTVGMSLDIASIDTISEINMDYTATIFLRQRWTDERLCFDGNKSLSLDGRLVELLWVPDTFIVDSKKSFLHDITVENRLIRIFPNGTVLYALRITTTVACSMDLTKYPMDRQTCTLQLESWGYNVKDVVFHWTRGNQSVSGLDNLQLAQYTLEDHYTSESEAVYETGNYPKLIFHFKLKRSILYFILETYVPSSALVVLSWVSFWISQSSVPARICIGVTTVLTMTTLMMGARTSLPNANCFIKAIDVYLGICFSFIFGALIEYAVAHFCTLHQPNAANAYMYGQEMQEREDEMNGIVTSIGSRALRARKREEMLSRMGSTSNPTPSESKEDINSSPQTRCTKCMSTARKIVRCLNCCKVENPHYIDNYSRLTFPLSFIFINLLYWTYYLYF
;
A
#
# COMPACT_ATOMS: atom_id res chain seq x y z
N MET A 1 9.52 47.21 59.28
CA MET A 1 9.87 45.78 58.97
C MET A 1 10.41 45.57 57.55
N HIS A 2 10.81 46.62 56.82
CA HIS A 2 11.33 46.47 55.42
C HIS A 2 12.86 46.64 55.24
N LEU A 3 13.59 46.98 56.30
CA LEU A 3 15.05 47.17 56.20
C LEU A 3 15.89 45.94 56.55
N CYS A 4 15.30 44.93 57.20
CA CYS A 4 16.04 43.70 57.57
C CYS A 4 16.07 42.64 56.44
N SER A 5 15.16 42.71 55.43
CA SER A 5 15.11 41.81 54.30
C SER A 5 16.16 42.10 53.20
N SER A 6 16.54 43.36 53.07
CA SER A 6 17.44 43.88 52.05
C SER A 6 18.93 43.52 52.32
N VAL A 7 19.31 43.51 53.61
CA VAL A 7 20.70 43.20 54.04
C VAL A 7 20.99 41.68 53.93
N GLY A 8 19.95 40.80 54.15
CA GLY A 8 20.09 39.36 54.01
C GLY A 8 20.27 38.92 52.55
N SER A 9 19.57 39.57 51.60
CA SER A 9 19.73 39.30 50.16
C SER A 9 21.10 39.74 49.63
N LEU A 10 21.64 40.87 50.13
CA LEU A 10 22.94 41.36 49.69
C LEU A 10 24.09 40.47 50.20
N LEU A 11 24.00 39.97 51.45
CA LEU A 11 24.93 39.00 51.99
C LEU A 11 24.88 37.62 51.28
N LEU A 12 23.67 37.17 50.85
CA LEU A 12 23.51 35.96 50.10
C LEU A 12 24.14 36.09 48.71
N LEU A 13 23.98 37.21 48.01
CA LEU A 13 24.63 37.50 46.75
C LEU A 13 26.15 37.61 46.84
N LEU A 14 26.67 38.14 47.91
CA LEU A 14 28.12 38.19 48.18
C LEU A 14 28.71 36.81 48.52
N PHE A 15 27.94 35.92 49.14
CA PHE A 15 28.34 34.53 49.36
C PHE A 15 28.30 33.71 48.09
N ILE A 16 27.33 33.93 47.19
CA ILE A 16 27.25 33.27 45.91
C ILE A 16 28.34 33.75 44.98
N SER A 17 28.72 35.03 44.99
CA SER A 17 29.80 35.54 44.17
C SER A 17 31.20 35.07 44.65
N ARG A 18 31.36 34.69 45.93
CA ARG A 18 32.62 34.17 46.47
C ARG A 18 32.76 32.66 46.33
N SER A 19 31.69 31.93 45.99
CA SER A 19 31.72 30.47 45.69
C SER A 19 31.95 30.16 44.22
N MET A 20 32.08 31.19 43.36
CA MET A 20 32.33 30.97 41.92
C MET A 20 33.79 31.14 41.52
N ASP A 21 34.72 31.40 42.46
CA ASP A 21 36.15 31.19 42.23
C ASP A 21 36.54 29.76 42.52
N GLY A 22 35.76 28.80 41.98
CA GLY A 22 36.21 27.45 41.75
C GLY A 22 37.21 27.54 40.61
N SER A 23 38.48 27.50 40.94
CA SER A 23 39.54 27.18 39.97
C SER A 23 39.09 26.02 39.12
N VAL A 24 38.77 26.31 37.85
CA VAL A 24 38.76 25.28 36.80
C VAL A 24 40.21 24.77 36.78
N THR A 25 40.54 23.81 37.65
CA THR A 25 41.62 22.91 37.43
C THR A 25 41.23 22.16 36.19
N SER A 26 41.70 22.61 35.01
CA SER A 26 41.87 21.77 33.86
C SER A 26 42.67 20.56 34.36
N THR A 27 41.96 19.46 34.57
CA THR A 27 42.60 18.15 34.64
C THR A 27 43.22 17.99 33.26
N GLU A 28 44.49 18.43 33.11
CA GLU A 28 45.33 17.95 32.01
C GLU A 28 45.25 16.43 32.09
N GLU A 29 44.49 15.79 31.22
CA GLU A 29 44.56 14.36 31.06
C GLU A 29 46.00 14.02 30.72
N ILE A 30 46.72 13.46 31.72
CA ILE A 30 48.12 13.09 31.57
C ILE A 30 48.15 11.91 30.60
N LEU A 31 48.26 12.24 29.31
CA LEU A 31 48.41 11.26 28.25
C LEU A 31 49.66 10.38 28.54
N PRO A 32 49.62 9.07 28.31
CA PRO A 32 50.78 8.20 28.42
C PRO A 32 51.96 8.80 27.65
N PRO A 33 53.20 8.72 28.19
CA PRO A 33 54.38 9.43 27.65
C PRO A 33 54.64 9.06 26.17
N THR A 34 54.31 7.85 25.74
CA THR A 34 54.43 7.42 24.35
C THR A 34 53.47 8.21 23.43
N ILE A 35 52.24 8.43 23.87
CA ILE A 35 51.23 9.17 23.09
C ILE A 35 51.57 10.66 23.11
N GLN A 36 52.02 11.18 24.25
CA GLN A 36 52.47 12.56 24.38
C GLN A 36 53.65 12.88 23.44
N LYS A 37 54.59 11.95 23.30
CA LYS A 37 55.71 12.04 22.36
C LYS A 37 55.20 12.02 20.91
N LEU A 38 54.24 11.15 20.61
CA LEU A 38 53.66 11.00 19.27
C LEU A 38 52.84 12.22 18.82
N MET A 39 52.13 12.87 19.78
CA MET A 39 51.32 14.07 19.52
C MET A 39 52.13 15.36 19.50
N LYS A 40 53.41 15.32 19.88
CA LYS A 40 54.25 16.53 19.90
C LYS A 40 54.51 17.03 18.48
N GLY A 41 53.91 18.20 18.16
CA GLY A 41 53.96 18.82 16.82
C GLY A 41 52.96 18.26 15.81
N TYR A 42 52.07 17.34 16.22
CA TYR A 42 51.02 16.84 15.35
C TYR A 42 49.93 17.89 15.17
N ASN A 43 49.54 18.16 13.92
CA ASN A 43 48.44 19.07 13.58
C ASN A 43 47.27 18.28 12.99
N LYS A 44 46.18 18.16 13.73
CA LYS A 44 44.98 17.43 13.32
C LYS A 44 44.20 18.12 12.19
N TYR A 45 44.40 19.42 11.96
CA TYR A 45 43.74 20.18 10.92
C TYR A 45 44.34 19.98 9.53
N LEU A 46 45.55 19.46 9.46
CA LEU A 46 46.19 19.11 8.21
C LEU A 46 46.10 17.62 7.93
N ARG A 47 45.63 17.28 6.72
CA ARG A 47 45.62 15.88 6.27
C ARG A 47 47.03 15.30 6.15
N PRO A 48 47.21 13.99 6.28
CA PRO A 48 48.46 13.32 5.92
C PRO A 48 48.84 13.63 4.47
N PHE A 49 50.14 13.59 4.16
CA PHE A 49 50.67 13.86 2.80
C PHE A 49 50.25 15.22 2.20
N PHE A 50 50.03 16.22 3.05
CA PHE A 50 49.67 17.57 2.54
C PHE A 50 50.76 18.10 1.62
N GLY A 51 50.41 18.35 0.35
CA GLY A 51 51.35 18.75 -0.69
C GLY A 51 52.01 17.61 -1.48
N ASN A 52 51.92 16.34 -1.03
CA ASN A 52 52.58 15.18 -1.65
C ASN A 52 51.64 14.18 -2.33
N GLY A 53 50.35 14.52 -2.47
CA GLY A 53 49.35 13.65 -3.11
C GLY A 53 48.14 13.33 -2.24
N PRO A 54 47.19 12.52 -2.72
CA PRO A 54 45.99 12.15 -1.98
C PRO A 54 46.31 11.12 -0.89
N VAL A 55 45.50 11.19 0.19
CA VAL A 55 45.46 10.14 1.20
C VAL A 55 44.56 9.01 0.72
N THR A 56 45.10 7.80 0.68
CA THR A 56 44.29 6.61 0.35
C THR A 56 43.66 6.04 1.61
N VAL A 57 42.34 5.97 1.64
CA VAL A 57 41.57 5.43 2.76
C VAL A 57 40.88 4.14 2.33
N GLY A 58 41.30 3.03 2.89
CA GLY A 58 40.65 1.73 2.69
C GLY A 58 39.47 1.56 3.63
N MET A 59 38.32 1.21 3.12
CA MET A 59 37.10 1.01 3.89
C MET A 59 36.65 -0.45 3.91
N SER A 60 36.08 -0.86 5.02
CA SER A 60 35.35 -2.12 5.13
C SER A 60 34.15 -1.94 6.05
N LEU A 61 33.08 -2.65 5.73
CA LEU A 61 31.83 -2.66 6.48
C LEU A 61 31.59 -4.03 7.09
N ASP A 62 30.99 -4.04 8.25
CA ASP A 62 30.44 -5.25 8.86
C ASP A 62 28.99 -4.94 9.27
N ILE A 63 28.05 -5.62 8.62
CA ILE A 63 26.63 -5.39 8.85
C ILE A 63 26.21 -6.21 10.07
N ALA A 64 25.93 -5.51 11.18
CA ALA A 64 25.47 -6.17 12.40
C ALA A 64 23.99 -6.58 12.30
N SER A 65 23.15 -5.69 11.78
CA SER A 65 21.73 -5.94 11.56
C SER A 65 21.16 -4.97 10.53
N ILE A 66 20.09 -5.40 9.89
CA ILE A 66 19.13 -4.50 9.22
C ILE A 66 17.83 -4.65 10.00
N ASP A 67 17.47 -3.62 10.77
CA ASP A 67 16.42 -3.71 11.77
C ASP A 67 15.01 -3.54 11.17
N THR A 68 14.85 -2.50 10.35
CA THR A 68 13.57 -2.17 9.71
C THR A 68 13.76 -1.80 8.26
N ILE A 69 12.88 -2.28 7.41
CA ILE A 69 12.72 -1.84 6.02
C ILE A 69 11.30 -1.28 5.93
N SER A 70 11.18 0.03 5.67
CA SER A 70 9.90 0.74 5.65
C SER A 70 9.54 1.14 4.25
N GLU A 71 8.52 0.50 3.69
CA GLU A 71 7.94 0.86 2.41
C GLU A 71 7.20 2.19 2.47
N ILE A 72 6.68 2.54 3.66
CA ILE A 72 5.95 3.80 3.88
C ILE A 72 6.89 4.99 3.81
N ASN A 73 8.04 4.89 4.47
CA ASN A 73 9.03 5.97 4.55
C ASN A 73 10.05 5.91 3.43
N MET A 74 10.04 4.84 2.62
CA MET A 74 11.05 4.56 1.58
C MET A 74 12.47 4.63 2.17
N ASP A 75 12.70 3.87 3.26
CA ASP A 75 13.98 3.82 3.93
C ASP A 75 14.21 2.46 4.62
N TYR A 76 15.46 2.22 5.00
CA TYR A 76 15.83 1.10 5.85
C TYR A 76 16.75 1.57 6.98
N THR A 77 16.68 0.90 8.12
CA THR A 77 17.57 1.16 9.25
C THR A 77 18.54 -0.01 9.41
N ALA A 78 19.83 0.30 9.45
CA ALA A 78 20.88 -0.68 9.62
C ALA A 78 21.87 -0.26 10.69
N THR A 79 22.36 -1.25 11.45
CA THR A 79 23.49 -1.09 12.36
C THR A 79 24.74 -1.68 11.71
N ILE A 80 25.76 -0.84 11.56
CA ILE A 80 26.99 -1.16 10.84
C ILE A 80 28.22 -0.88 11.70
N PHE A 81 29.27 -1.68 11.50
CA PHE A 81 30.60 -1.36 11.93
C PHE A 81 31.38 -0.85 10.72
N LEU A 82 31.69 0.44 10.71
CA LEU A 82 32.51 1.07 9.67
C LEU A 82 33.97 1.05 10.13
N ARG A 83 34.84 0.45 9.33
CA ARG A 83 36.28 0.43 9.56
C ARG A 83 36.95 1.20 8.45
N GLN A 84 37.76 2.17 8.84
CA GLN A 84 38.56 3.03 7.95
C GLN A 84 40.04 2.80 8.26
N ARG A 85 40.85 2.67 7.24
CA ARG A 85 42.30 2.45 7.37
C ARG A 85 43.03 3.39 6.42
N TRP A 86 43.95 4.17 6.98
CA TRP A 86 44.84 5.06 6.21
C TRP A 86 46.23 5.07 6.84
N THR A 87 47.21 5.65 6.15
CA THR A 87 48.58 5.81 6.65
C THR A 87 48.85 7.28 6.92
N ASP A 88 49.43 7.58 8.08
CA ASP A 88 49.89 8.89 8.47
C ASP A 88 51.34 8.81 8.93
N GLU A 89 52.26 9.31 8.10
CA GLU A 89 53.71 9.24 8.37
C GLU A 89 54.10 9.94 9.69
N ARG A 90 53.30 10.89 10.15
CA ARG A 90 53.51 11.62 11.39
C ARG A 90 53.28 10.78 12.65
N LEU A 91 52.61 9.63 12.50
CA LEU A 91 52.26 8.71 13.59
C LEU A 91 53.14 7.45 13.62
N CYS A 92 54.26 7.47 12.91
CA CYS A 92 55.25 6.40 12.99
C CYS A 92 55.96 6.39 14.34
N PHE A 93 56.12 5.21 14.92
CA PHE A 93 56.87 5.03 16.18
C PHE A 93 57.65 3.71 16.19
N ASP A 94 58.71 3.67 17.02
CA ASP A 94 59.51 2.50 17.18
C ASP A 94 58.80 1.50 18.11
N GLY A 95 58.54 0.30 17.63
CA GLY A 95 57.88 -0.76 18.39
C GLY A 95 57.38 -1.89 17.51
N ASN A 96 57.11 -3.05 18.11
CA ASN A 96 56.59 -4.22 17.40
C ASN A 96 55.09 -4.45 17.62
N LYS A 97 54.47 -3.68 18.50
CA LYS A 97 53.05 -3.84 18.85
C LYS A 97 52.25 -2.60 18.45
N SER A 98 51.04 -2.81 17.97
CA SER A 98 50.12 -1.72 17.71
C SER A 98 49.63 -1.10 19.03
N LEU A 99 49.39 0.21 19.03
CA LEU A 99 48.78 0.96 20.12
C LEU A 99 47.28 0.94 19.95
N SER A 100 46.57 0.31 20.88
CA SER A 100 45.12 0.43 20.97
C SER A 100 44.77 1.57 21.92
N LEU A 101 44.07 2.57 21.42
CA LEU A 101 43.78 3.82 22.12
C LEU A 101 42.32 3.92 22.45
N ASP A 102 42.00 4.67 23.50
CA ASP A 102 40.62 5.05 23.85
C ASP A 102 39.99 5.85 22.69
N GLY A 103 38.72 5.61 22.40
CA GLY A 103 37.98 6.28 21.34
C GLY A 103 37.95 7.81 21.46
N ARG A 104 38.03 8.35 22.68
CA ARG A 104 38.09 9.81 22.94
C ARG A 104 39.33 10.48 22.35
N LEU A 105 40.44 9.73 22.21
CA LEU A 105 41.68 10.26 21.62
C LEU A 105 41.56 10.53 20.11
N VAL A 106 40.48 10.11 19.48
CA VAL A 106 40.16 10.47 18.05
C VAL A 106 40.13 11.98 17.84
N GLU A 107 39.72 12.74 18.85
CA GLU A 107 39.65 14.18 18.77
C GLU A 107 41.01 14.88 18.62
N LEU A 108 42.09 14.19 18.93
CA LEU A 108 43.45 14.67 18.76
C LEU A 108 44.05 14.32 17.40
N LEU A 109 43.40 13.44 16.66
CA LEU A 109 43.89 12.92 15.38
C LEU A 109 43.11 13.50 14.19
N TRP A 110 43.77 13.53 13.04
CA TRP A 110 43.05 13.72 11.79
C TRP A 110 42.32 12.43 11.45
N VAL A 111 41.07 12.54 11.06
CA VAL A 111 40.23 11.44 10.56
C VAL A 111 39.57 11.83 9.26
N PRO A 112 39.29 10.88 8.33
CA PRO A 112 38.53 11.15 7.13
C PRO A 112 37.11 11.65 7.48
N ASP A 113 36.62 12.62 6.73
CA ASP A 113 35.32 13.27 6.92
C ASP A 113 34.18 12.51 6.23
N THR A 114 34.17 11.20 6.38
CA THR A 114 33.21 10.30 5.72
C THR A 114 31.82 10.48 6.26
N PHE A 115 30.86 10.63 5.36
CA PHE A 115 29.42 10.67 5.69
C PHE A 115 28.61 9.70 4.83
N ILE A 116 27.39 9.39 5.26
CA ILE A 116 26.43 8.54 4.55
C ILE A 116 25.48 9.45 3.78
N VAL A 117 25.51 9.40 2.43
CA VAL A 117 24.84 10.37 1.55
C VAL A 117 23.35 10.43 1.80
N ASP A 118 22.68 9.28 1.77
CA ASP A 118 21.20 9.19 1.84
C ASP A 118 20.69 9.01 3.27
N SER A 119 21.48 9.34 4.28
CA SER A 119 21.14 9.19 5.68
C SER A 119 20.10 10.23 6.11
N LYS A 120 18.96 9.77 6.59
CA LYS A 120 17.90 10.60 7.20
C LYS A 120 18.17 10.87 8.68
N LYS A 121 18.66 9.84 9.38
CA LYS A 121 19.00 9.88 10.80
C LYS A 121 20.11 8.88 11.09
N SER A 122 21.13 9.33 11.79
CA SER A 122 22.25 8.48 12.22
C SER A 122 22.66 8.83 13.63
N PHE A 123 23.12 7.84 14.36
CA PHE A 123 23.73 8.03 15.67
C PHE A 123 24.85 7.03 15.92
N LEU A 124 25.82 7.47 16.68
CA LEU A 124 26.89 6.65 17.19
C LEU A 124 26.44 6.00 18.50
N HIS A 125 26.76 4.73 18.70
CA HIS A 125 26.49 4.05 19.98
C HIS A 125 27.47 4.51 21.05
N ASP A 126 26.96 4.80 22.26
CA ASP A 126 27.71 5.38 23.38
C ASP A 126 27.56 4.61 24.72
N ILE A 127 26.98 3.41 24.67
CA ILE A 127 26.81 2.55 25.85
C ILE A 127 27.90 1.46 25.86
N THR A 128 28.69 1.29 26.88
CA THR A 128 28.87 2.08 28.13
C THR A 128 29.77 3.30 27.93
N VAL A 129 30.55 3.32 26.87
CA VAL A 129 31.39 4.40 26.34
C VAL A 129 31.16 4.48 24.84
N GLU A 130 31.56 5.59 24.21
CA GLU A 130 31.47 5.74 22.76
C GLU A 130 32.12 4.56 22.04
N ASN A 131 31.32 3.90 21.16
CA ASN A 131 31.76 2.69 20.45
C ASN A 131 32.67 3.07 19.26
N ARG A 132 33.83 3.64 19.60
CA ARG A 132 34.90 4.00 18.66
C ARG A 132 36.17 3.24 19.06
N LEU A 133 36.90 2.76 18.08
CA LEU A 133 38.21 2.10 18.26
C LEU A 133 39.24 2.81 17.41
N ILE A 134 40.34 3.21 18.02
CA ILE A 134 41.54 3.64 17.29
C ILE A 134 42.67 2.69 17.59
N ARG A 135 43.36 2.28 16.55
CA ARG A 135 44.58 1.50 16.65
C ARG A 135 45.60 2.07 15.68
N ILE A 136 46.78 2.42 16.24
CA ILE A 136 47.92 2.93 15.47
C ILE A 136 48.97 1.83 15.39
N PHE A 137 49.41 1.53 14.18
CA PHE A 137 50.46 0.57 13.92
C PHE A 137 51.83 1.28 13.85
N PRO A 138 52.96 0.57 14.11
CA PRO A 138 54.29 1.18 14.09
C PRO A 138 54.65 1.90 12.78
N ASN A 139 54.15 1.40 11.67
CA ASN A 139 54.34 2.00 10.33
C ASN A 139 53.46 3.24 10.05
N GLY A 140 52.80 3.81 11.06
CA GLY A 140 51.92 4.95 10.91
C GLY A 140 50.52 4.64 10.31
N THR A 141 50.20 3.35 10.11
CA THR A 141 48.85 2.98 9.68
C THR A 141 47.86 3.15 10.84
N VAL A 142 46.80 3.87 10.61
CA VAL A 142 45.69 4.08 11.55
C VAL A 142 44.50 3.23 11.14
N LEU A 143 43.97 2.48 12.08
CA LEU A 143 42.69 1.78 11.96
C LEU A 143 41.66 2.49 12.86
N TYR A 144 40.63 3.04 12.27
CA TYR A 144 39.51 3.67 12.96
C TYR A 144 38.26 2.86 12.71
N ALA A 145 37.59 2.43 13.74
CA ALA A 145 36.35 1.69 13.66
C ALA A 145 35.28 2.34 14.56
N LEU A 146 34.05 2.36 14.06
CA LEU A 146 32.89 2.91 14.78
C LEU A 146 31.65 2.07 14.51
N ARG A 147 30.78 2.02 15.50
CA ARG A 147 29.47 1.38 15.40
C ARG A 147 28.40 2.45 15.25
N ILE A 148 27.71 2.43 14.11
CA ILE A 148 26.71 3.42 13.72
C ILE A 148 25.39 2.71 13.45
N THR A 149 24.28 3.25 13.94
CA THR A 149 22.96 2.92 13.43
C THR A 149 22.47 4.08 12.56
N THR A 150 22.07 3.76 11.34
CA THR A 150 21.67 4.75 10.35
C THR A 150 20.36 4.35 9.67
N THR A 151 19.48 5.32 9.48
CA THR A 151 18.29 5.18 8.63
C THR A 151 18.60 5.83 7.29
N VAL A 152 18.61 5.03 6.24
CA VAL A 152 19.05 5.43 4.89
C VAL A 152 17.87 5.38 3.95
N ALA A 153 17.71 6.40 3.11
CA ALA A 153 16.70 6.43 2.07
C ALA A 153 16.96 5.34 1.02
N CYS A 154 15.93 4.63 0.63
CA CYS A 154 15.97 3.64 -0.44
C CYS A 154 14.67 3.77 -1.24
N SER A 155 14.77 4.21 -2.49
CA SER A 155 13.62 4.27 -3.40
C SER A 155 13.21 2.85 -3.77
N MET A 156 11.97 2.48 -3.45
CA MET A 156 11.43 1.13 -3.67
C MET A 156 10.37 1.15 -4.75
N ASP A 157 10.43 0.21 -5.68
CA ASP A 157 9.37 -0.03 -6.66
C ASP A 157 8.40 -1.09 -6.12
N LEU A 158 7.18 -0.67 -5.80
CA LEU A 158 6.12 -1.49 -5.22
C LEU A 158 5.08 -1.96 -6.25
N THR A 159 5.32 -1.80 -7.55
CA THR A 159 4.36 -2.19 -8.61
C THR A 159 4.04 -3.67 -8.57
N LYS A 160 5.03 -4.52 -8.29
CA LYS A 160 4.86 -5.98 -8.16
C LYS A 160 4.64 -6.47 -6.72
N TYR A 161 4.44 -5.55 -5.77
CA TYR A 161 4.20 -5.91 -4.38
C TYR A 161 3.04 -6.91 -4.23
N PRO A 162 3.18 -8.03 -3.49
CA PRO A 162 4.30 -8.45 -2.64
C PRO A 162 5.33 -9.37 -3.31
N MET A 163 5.33 -9.51 -4.61
CA MET A 163 6.28 -10.34 -5.39
C MET A 163 7.49 -9.52 -5.88
N ASP A 164 7.83 -8.46 -5.15
CA ASP A 164 8.82 -7.47 -5.51
C ASP A 164 10.23 -7.86 -5.08
N ARG A 165 11.20 -7.32 -5.82
CA ARG A 165 12.62 -7.33 -5.50
C ARG A 165 13.07 -5.90 -5.39
N GLN A 166 13.75 -5.56 -4.30
CA GLN A 166 14.22 -4.20 -4.03
C GLN A 166 15.73 -4.15 -4.09
N THR A 167 16.27 -3.09 -4.67
CA THR A 167 17.71 -2.84 -4.67
C THR A 167 17.97 -1.58 -3.86
N CYS A 168 18.63 -1.73 -2.71
CA CYS A 168 19.02 -0.62 -1.87
C CYS A 168 20.53 -0.42 -1.90
N THR A 169 20.97 0.77 -1.58
CA THR A 169 22.37 1.15 -1.56
C THR A 169 22.73 1.82 -0.25
N LEU A 170 23.99 1.65 0.17
CA LEU A 170 24.62 2.42 1.22
C LEU A 170 25.80 3.17 0.59
N GLN A 171 25.76 4.50 0.60
CA GLN A 171 26.74 5.34 -0.06
C GLN A 171 27.58 6.08 0.98
N LEU A 172 28.92 5.92 0.89
CA LEU A 172 29.90 6.59 1.73
C LEU A 172 30.66 7.60 0.87
N GLU A 173 30.71 8.84 1.29
CA GLU A 173 31.35 9.93 0.54
C GLU A 173 32.14 10.82 1.49
N SER A 174 33.14 11.53 0.97
CA SER A 174 33.83 12.60 1.70
C SER A 174 33.06 13.90 1.58
N TRP A 175 32.94 14.63 2.68
CA TRP A 175 32.21 15.91 2.72
C TRP A 175 33.01 17.06 2.13
N GLY A 176 34.28 17.20 2.51
CA GLY A 176 35.10 18.36 2.18
C GLY A 176 36.34 18.06 1.32
N TYR A 177 36.79 16.80 1.25
CA TYR A 177 37.98 16.43 0.51
C TYR A 177 37.63 15.89 -0.89
N ASN A 178 38.19 16.50 -1.91
CA ASN A 178 38.03 16.04 -3.29
C ASN A 178 38.97 14.84 -3.59
N VAL A 179 38.81 14.22 -4.76
CA VAL A 179 39.63 13.07 -5.18
C VAL A 179 41.14 13.37 -5.28
N LYS A 180 41.55 14.66 -5.36
CA LYS A 180 42.98 15.04 -5.33
C LYS A 180 43.57 15.04 -3.93
N ASP A 181 42.69 15.12 -2.91
CA ASP A 181 43.11 15.17 -1.51
C ASP A 181 42.95 13.83 -0.79
N VAL A 182 41.83 13.14 -1.05
CA VAL A 182 41.49 11.85 -0.43
C VAL A 182 40.93 10.92 -1.50
N VAL A 183 41.30 9.66 -1.46
CA VAL A 183 40.76 8.60 -2.33
C VAL A 183 40.22 7.48 -1.45
N PHE A 184 38.99 7.08 -1.72
CA PHE A 184 38.38 5.95 -1.03
C PHE A 184 38.46 4.69 -1.88
N HIS A 185 38.74 3.56 -1.26
CA HIS A 185 38.70 2.26 -1.91
C HIS A 185 38.17 1.17 -0.96
N TRP A 186 37.61 0.13 -1.50
CA TRP A 186 37.24 -1.05 -0.75
C TRP A 186 38.45 -1.92 -0.49
N THR A 187 38.77 -2.20 0.76
CA THR A 187 40.02 -2.89 1.16
C THR A 187 40.20 -4.25 0.50
N ARG A 188 39.10 -4.98 0.24
CA ARG A 188 39.06 -6.32 -0.35
C ARG A 188 38.01 -6.47 -1.46
N GLY A 189 37.68 -5.40 -2.17
CA GLY A 189 36.61 -5.39 -3.16
C GLY A 189 35.28 -5.85 -2.55
N ASN A 190 34.55 -6.75 -3.19
CA ASN A 190 33.25 -7.25 -2.70
C ASN A 190 33.33 -7.92 -1.30
N GLN A 191 34.49 -8.48 -0.92
CA GLN A 191 34.68 -9.08 0.40
C GLN A 191 34.94 -8.04 1.51
N SER A 192 34.91 -6.76 1.20
CA SER A 192 35.02 -5.68 2.19
C SER A 192 33.77 -5.53 3.05
N VAL A 193 32.66 -6.09 2.62
CA VAL A 193 31.42 -6.12 3.39
C VAL A 193 31.21 -7.52 3.94
N SER A 194 31.10 -7.62 5.26
CA SER A 194 30.92 -8.85 6.03
C SER A 194 29.64 -8.80 6.87
N GLY A 195 29.29 -9.92 7.53
CA GLY A 195 28.11 -10.00 8.39
C GLY A 195 26.80 -10.33 7.66
N LEU A 196 26.84 -10.49 6.35
CA LEU A 196 25.64 -10.72 5.53
C LEU A 196 25.09 -12.15 5.63
N ASP A 197 25.96 -13.15 5.86
CA ASP A 197 25.58 -14.56 5.92
C ASP A 197 24.66 -14.90 7.10
N ASN A 198 24.78 -14.14 8.19
CA ASN A 198 23.99 -14.31 9.42
C ASN A 198 22.81 -13.35 9.50
N LEU A 199 22.54 -12.58 8.44
CA LEU A 199 21.51 -11.55 8.45
C LEU A 199 20.11 -12.18 8.40
N GLN A 200 19.36 -12.03 9.48
CA GLN A 200 17.95 -12.46 9.56
C GLN A 200 17.02 -11.28 9.33
N LEU A 201 16.29 -11.33 8.25
CA LEU A 201 15.27 -10.33 7.89
C LEU A 201 13.88 -10.95 8.03
N ALA A 202 12.95 -10.23 8.66
CA ALA A 202 11.61 -10.75 8.95
C ALA A 202 10.81 -11.08 7.69
N GLN A 203 10.89 -10.21 6.67
CA GLN A 203 10.06 -10.30 5.47
C GLN A 203 10.85 -10.42 4.17
N TYR A 204 12.18 -10.32 4.24
CA TYR A 204 13.06 -10.33 3.07
C TYR A 204 14.14 -11.39 3.19
N THR A 205 14.68 -11.78 2.06
CA THR A 205 15.90 -12.57 1.94
C THR A 205 16.91 -11.78 1.12
N LEU A 206 18.16 -11.77 1.51
CA LEU A 206 19.25 -11.21 0.72
C LEU A 206 19.52 -12.15 -0.46
N GLU A 207 19.35 -11.64 -1.69
CA GLU A 207 19.55 -12.43 -2.92
C GLU A 207 20.97 -12.25 -3.47
N ASP A 208 21.47 -11.01 -3.45
CA ASP A 208 22.77 -10.67 -4.03
C ASP A 208 23.30 -9.38 -3.42
N HIS A 209 24.61 -9.20 -3.44
CA HIS A 209 25.28 -7.97 -3.03
C HIS A 209 26.57 -7.74 -3.81
N TYR A 210 26.92 -6.48 -4.02
CA TYR A 210 28.19 -6.10 -4.64
C TYR A 210 28.60 -4.70 -4.20
N THR A 211 29.89 -4.42 -4.34
CA THR A 211 30.45 -3.10 -4.04
C THR A 211 30.92 -2.42 -5.32
N SER A 212 30.84 -1.11 -5.35
CA SER A 212 31.35 -0.29 -6.43
C SER A 212 32.05 0.96 -5.90
N GLU A 213 32.98 1.48 -6.68
CA GLU A 213 33.69 2.72 -6.43
C GLU A 213 33.32 3.71 -7.52
N SER A 214 33.04 4.93 -7.14
CA SER A 214 32.65 6.00 -8.07
C SER A 214 33.12 7.36 -7.56
N GLU A 215 32.91 8.38 -8.36
CA GLU A 215 33.12 9.77 -7.98
C GLU A 215 31.79 10.51 -8.03
N ALA A 216 31.51 11.32 -7.03
CA ALA A 216 30.40 12.25 -7.02
C ALA A 216 30.89 13.59 -7.62
N VAL A 217 30.22 14.03 -8.68
CA VAL A 217 30.56 15.27 -9.39
C VAL A 217 29.65 16.39 -8.92
N TYR A 218 30.22 17.41 -8.31
CA TYR A 218 29.53 18.63 -7.88
C TYR A 218 30.20 19.85 -8.51
N GLU A 219 29.59 21.02 -8.36
CA GLU A 219 30.19 22.29 -8.82
C GLU A 219 31.53 22.60 -8.14
N THR A 220 31.72 22.10 -6.91
CA THR A 220 32.93 22.28 -6.10
C THR A 220 34.05 21.30 -6.45
N GLY A 221 33.79 20.30 -7.27
CA GLY A 221 34.76 19.29 -7.69
C GLY A 221 34.22 17.86 -7.62
N ASN A 222 35.15 16.91 -7.83
CA ASN A 222 34.85 15.49 -7.75
C ASN A 222 35.21 14.96 -6.35
N TYR A 223 34.31 14.21 -5.73
CA TYR A 223 34.49 13.66 -4.41
C TYR A 223 34.51 12.13 -4.47
N PRO A 224 35.35 11.45 -3.65
CA PRO A 224 35.40 10.01 -3.65
C PRO A 224 34.14 9.42 -3.04
N LYS A 225 33.57 8.42 -3.70
CA LYS A 225 32.34 7.76 -3.30
C LYS A 225 32.46 6.24 -3.35
N LEU A 226 32.07 5.56 -2.29
CA LEU A 226 31.93 4.12 -2.23
C LEU A 226 30.46 3.74 -2.10
N ILE A 227 30.05 2.74 -2.87
CA ILE A 227 28.67 2.29 -2.87
C ILE A 227 28.61 0.79 -2.58
N PHE A 228 27.83 0.43 -1.59
CA PHE A 228 27.46 -0.94 -1.31
C PHE A 228 26.05 -1.17 -1.80
N HIS A 229 25.85 -2.10 -2.73
CA HIS A 229 24.55 -2.49 -3.30
C HIS A 229 24.10 -3.81 -2.72
N PHE A 230 22.84 -3.92 -2.37
CA PHE A 230 22.26 -5.18 -1.93
C PHE A 230 20.86 -5.36 -2.47
N LYS A 231 20.56 -6.58 -2.91
CA LYS A 231 19.27 -6.96 -3.50
C LYS A 231 18.48 -7.79 -2.50
N LEU A 232 17.28 -7.32 -2.24
CA LEU A 232 16.33 -7.94 -1.31
C LEU A 232 15.18 -8.54 -2.09
N LYS A 233 14.82 -9.77 -1.77
CA LYS A 233 13.65 -10.47 -2.28
C LYS A 233 12.65 -10.66 -1.15
N ARG A 234 11.40 -10.27 -1.37
CA ARG A 234 10.35 -10.41 -0.37
C ARG A 234 9.85 -11.85 -0.26
N SER A 235 9.58 -12.30 0.96
CA SER A 235 8.94 -13.58 1.24
C SER A 235 7.43 -13.46 1.03
N ILE A 236 6.91 -14.17 0.04
CA ILE A 236 5.49 -14.10 -0.34
C ILE A 236 4.58 -14.91 0.59
N LEU A 237 5.12 -15.90 1.32
CA LEU A 237 4.32 -16.88 2.06
C LEU A 237 3.34 -16.23 3.07
N TYR A 238 3.81 -15.21 3.77
CA TYR A 238 2.98 -14.45 4.71
C TYR A 238 1.76 -13.84 4.01
N PHE A 239 1.95 -13.20 2.87
CA PHE A 239 0.88 -12.55 2.12
C PHE A 239 -0.10 -13.55 1.50
N ILE A 240 0.41 -14.71 1.08
CA ILE A 240 -0.45 -15.80 0.59
C ILE A 240 -1.44 -16.20 1.68
N LEU A 241 -0.95 -16.45 2.88
CA LEU A 241 -1.81 -16.91 4.00
C LEU A 241 -2.74 -15.81 4.53
N GLU A 242 -2.28 -14.57 4.60
CA GLU A 242 -3.04 -13.49 5.20
C GLU A 242 -4.03 -12.84 4.23
N THR A 243 -3.69 -12.71 2.94
CA THR A 243 -4.49 -11.94 1.99
C THR A 243 -5.04 -12.78 0.85
N TYR A 244 -4.20 -13.55 0.15
CA TYR A 244 -4.62 -14.28 -1.06
C TYR A 244 -5.58 -15.42 -0.74
N VAL A 245 -5.31 -16.23 0.27
CA VAL A 245 -6.18 -17.34 0.67
C VAL A 245 -7.52 -16.85 1.20
N PRO A 246 -7.61 -15.89 2.14
CA PRO A 246 -8.90 -15.39 2.60
C PRO A 246 -9.73 -14.72 1.51
N SER A 247 -9.12 -13.94 0.61
CA SER A 247 -9.83 -13.30 -0.49
C SER A 247 -10.39 -14.32 -1.49
N SER A 248 -9.61 -15.35 -1.86
CA SER A 248 -10.10 -16.43 -2.73
C SER A 248 -11.20 -17.26 -2.05
N ALA A 249 -11.09 -17.52 -0.74
CA ALA A 249 -12.13 -18.22 0.02
C ALA A 249 -13.45 -17.45 0.03
N LEU A 250 -13.41 -16.11 0.12
CA LEU A 250 -14.61 -15.26 0.03
C LEU A 250 -15.27 -15.35 -1.35
N VAL A 251 -14.48 -15.42 -2.43
CA VAL A 251 -15.01 -15.64 -3.78
C VAL A 251 -15.71 -17.00 -3.88
N VAL A 252 -15.08 -18.07 -3.37
CA VAL A 252 -15.69 -19.41 -3.33
C VAL A 252 -16.96 -19.41 -2.49
N LEU A 253 -16.97 -18.71 -1.34
CA LEU A 253 -18.15 -18.58 -0.50
C LEU A 253 -19.29 -17.86 -1.23
N SER A 254 -19.00 -16.86 -2.05
CA SER A 254 -20.02 -16.15 -2.85
C SER A 254 -20.72 -17.09 -3.85
N TRP A 255 -20.01 -18.12 -4.36
CA TRP A 255 -20.61 -19.09 -5.29
C TRP A 255 -21.61 -20.04 -4.63
N VAL A 256 -21.55 -20.20 -3.30
CA VAL A 256 -22.55 -21.01 -2.55
C VAL A 256 -23.96 -20.49 -2.80
N SER A 257 -24.11 -19.18 -3.07
CA SER A 257 -25.40 -18.59 -3.41
C SER A 257 -26.06 -19.23 -4.63
N PHE A 258 -25.30 -19.74 -5.61
CA PHE A 258 -25.83 -20.40 -6.81
C PHE A 258 -26.43 -21.79 -6.55
N TRP A 259 -26.10 -22.42 -5.42
CA TRP A 259 -26.60 -23.73 -5.00
C TRP A 259 -27.84 -23.65 -4.11
N ILE A 260 -28.11 -22.47 -3.54
CA ILE A 260 -29.30 -22.22 -2.71
C ILE A 260 -30.51 -22.02 -3.63
N SER A 261 -31.68 -22.54 -3.23
CA SER A 261 -32.92 -22.41 -4.00
C SER A 261 -33.29 -20.93 -4.25
N GLN A 262 -33.86 -20.65 -5.43
CA GLN A 262 -34.28 -19.28 -5.80
C GLN A 262 -35.39 -18.73 -4.89
N SER A 263 -36.19 -19.60 -4.26
CA SER A 263 -37.20 -19.20 -3.31
C SER A 263 -36.67 -18.61 -2.01
N SER A 264 -35.39 -18.91 -1.65
CA SER A 264 -34.74 -18.43 -0.41
C SER A 264 -34.06 -17.08 -0.62
N VAL A 265 -34.83 -16.05 -0.99
CA VAL A 265 -34.34 -14.69 -1.26
C VAL A 265 -33.51 -14.10 -0.11
N PRO A 266 -33.95 -14.15 1.17
CA PRO A 266 -33.18 -13.56 2.25
C PRO A 266 -31.78 -14.20 2.44
N ALA A 267 -31.66 -15.51 2.24
CA ALA A 267 -30.41 -16.23 2.42
C ALA A 267 -29.36 -15.83 1.36
N ARG A 268 -29.76 -15.75 0.09
CA ARG A 268 -28.85 -15.35 -1.00
C ARG A 268 -28.41 -13.88 -0.87
N ILE A 269 -29.30 -12.96 -0.51
CA ILE A 269 -28.98 -11.55 -0.27
C ILE A 269 -28.02 -11.43 0.90
N CYS A 270 -28.28 -12.14 2.00
CA CYS A 270 -27.43 -12.11 3.17
C CYS A 270 -25.98 -12.54 2.84
N ILE A 271 -25.79 -13.66 2.14
CA ILE A 271 -24.47 -14.12 1.71
C ILE A 271 -23.81 -13.09 0.78
N GLY A 272 -24.53 -12.58 -0.22
CA GLY A 272 -23.98 -11.60 -1.16
C GLY A 272 -23.52 -10.32 -0.47
N VAL A 273 -24.35 -9.73 0.37
CA VAL A 273 -24.02 -8.48 1.08
C VAL A 273 -22.90 -8.68 2.08
N THR A 274 -22.93 -9.76 2.86
CA THR A 274 -21.86 -10.05 3.84
C THR A 274 -20.52 -10.31 3.18
N THR A 275 -20.46 -11.05 2.06
CA THR A 275 -19.21 -11.28 1.33
C THR A 275 -18.65 -10.00 0.70
N VAL A 276 -19.50 -9.12 0.13
CA VAL A 276 -19.08 -7.80 -0.38
C VAL A 276 -18.52 -6.95 0.76
N LEU A 277 -19.21 -6.87 1.89
CA LEU A 277 -18.77 -6.09 3.04
C LEU A 277 -17.44 -6.60 3.60
N THR A 278 -17.31 -7.92 3.77
CA THR A 278 -16.07 -8.54 4.26
C THR A 278 -14.91 -8.33 3.28
N MET A 279 -15.16 -8.44 1.98
CA MET A 279 -14.12 -8.16 0.97
C MET A 279 -13.69 -6.70 0.98
N THR A 280 -14.62 -5.77 1.18
CA THR A 280 -14.30 -4.34 1.30
C THR A 280 -13.44 -4.06 2.53
N THR A 281 -13.76 -4.65 3.70
CA THR A 281 -12.93 -4.51 4.91
C THR A 281 -11.54 -5.11 4.73
N LEU A 282 -11.42 -6.25 4.08
CA LEU A 282 -10.13 -6.88 3.77
C LEU A 282 -9.30 -6.00 2.82
N MET A 283 -9.92 -5.42 1.80
CA MET A 283 -9.27 -4.48 0.87
C MET A 283 -8.79 -3.21 1.59
N MET A 284 -9.57 -2.66 2.52
CA MET A 284 -9.16 -1.51 3.34
C MET A 284 -7.99 -1.88 4.27
N GLY A 285 -8.04 -3.04 4.92
CA GLY A 285 -6.97 -3.54 5.79
C GLY A 285 -5.65 -3.70 5.05
N ALA A 286 -5.65 -4.27 3.86
CA ALA A 286 -4.46 -4.44 3.04
C ALA A 286 -3.82 -3.10 2.61
N ARG A 287 -4.57 -2.02 2.55
CA ARG A 287 -4.08 -0.68 2.18
C ARG A 287 -3.48 0.10 3.34
N THR A 288 -3.86 -0.17 4.58
CA THR A 288 -3.39 0.60 5.75
C THR A 288 -1.90 0.41 6.04
N SER A 289 -1.31 -0.71 5.64
CA SER A 289 0.11 -1.04 5.84
C SER A 289 1.04 -0.49 4.75
N LEU A 290 0.51 0.24 3.77
CA LEU A 290 1.27 0.69 2.60
C LEU A 290 1.13 2.20 2.37
N PRO A 291 2.14 2.86 1.77
CA PRO A 291 2.09 4.30 1.51
C PRO A 291 0.95 4.64 0.56
N ASN A 292 0.09 5.58 0.97
CA ASN A 292 -1.02 6.08 0.15
C ASN A 292 -0.54 7.00 -1.00
N ALA A 293 0.71 7.45 -0.93
CA ALA A 293 1.25 8.49 -1.82
C ALA A 293 1.72 7.97 -3.17
N ASN A 294 1.94 6.68 -3.34
CA ASN A 294 2.37 6.13 -4.62
C ASN A 294 1.15 5.81 -5.48
N CYS A 295 0.97 6.60 -6.52
CA CYS A 295 -0.06 6.49 -7.56
C CYS A 295 -0.03 5.16 -8.35
N PHE A 296 0.87 4.25 -8.03
CA PHE A 296 1.02 2.98 -8.75
C PHE A 296 0.07 1.92 -8.21
N ILE A 297 -0.63 1.29 -9.14
CA ILE A 297 -1.46 0.12 -8.85
C ILE A 297 -0.53 -1.04 -8.51
N LYS A 298 -0.66 -1.57 -7.30
CA LYS A 298 0.14 -2.71 -6.83
C LYS A 298 -0.48 -4.02 -7.29
N ALA A 299 0.32 -5.08 -7.45
CA ALA A 299 -0.19 -6.39 -7.84
C ALA A 299 -1.28 -6.91 -6.88
N ILE A 300 -1.12 -6.71 -5.59
CA ILE A 300 -2.12 -7.09 -4.58
C ILE A 300 -3.46 -6.35 -4.77
N ASP A 301 -3.44 -5.05 -5.13
CA ASP A 301 -4.66 -4.27 -5.37
C ASP A 301 -5.42 -4.78 -6.60
N VAL A 302 -4.68 -5.20 -7.63
CA VAL A 302 -5.28 -5.83 -8.82
C VAL A 302 -5.96 -7.14 -8.45
N TYR A 303 -5.30 -7.99 -7.66
CA TYR A 303 -5.87 -9.27 -7.21
C TYR A 303 -7.13 -9.06 -6.39
N LEU A 304 -7.09 -8.18 -5.40
CA LEU A 304 -8.25 -7.86 -4.56
C LEU A 304 -9.39 -7.25 -5.40
N GLY A 305 -9.06 -6.42 -6.39
CA GLY A 305 -10.02 -5.88 -7.35
C GLY A 305 -10.70 -6.96 -8.20
N ILE A 306 -9.94 -7.96 -8.65
CA ILE A 306 -10.48 -9.13 -9.36
C ILE A 306 -11.45 -9.89 -8.46
N CYS A 307 -11.03 -10.24 -7.23
CA CYS A 307 -11.89 -10.96 -6.27
C CYS A 307 -13.17 -10.16 -5.96
N PHE A 308 -13.05 -8.86 -5.73
CA PHE A 308 -14.20 -7.98 -5.51
C PHE A 308 -15.16 -7.98 -6.70
N SER A 309 -14.65 -7.92 -7.93
CA SER A 309 -15.47 -7.95 -9.15
C SER A 309 -16.25 -9.25 -9.30
N PHE A 310 -15.65 -10.39 -8.94
CA PHE A 310 -16.34 -11.69 -8.95
C PHE A 310 -17.44 -11.78 -7.89
N ILE A 311 -17.19 -11.32 -6.66
CA ILE A 311 -18.19 -11.29 -5.59
C ILE A 311 -19.36 -10.37 -5.96
N PHE A 312 -19.05 -9.18 -6.46
CA PHE A 312 -20.06 -8.21 -6.89
C PHE A 312 -20.83 -8.72 -8.10
N GLY A 313 -20.14 -9.38 -9.04
CA GLY A 313 -20.77 -10.02 -10.20
C GLY A 313 -21.76 -11.13 -9.82
N ALA A 314 -21.43 -11.94 -8.80
CA ALA A 314 -22.34 -12.96 -8.29
C ALA A 314 -23.60 -12.35 -7.64
N LEU A 315 -23.47 -11.19 -6.98
CA LEU A 315 -24.62 -10.48 -6.42
C LEU A 315 -25.52 -9.89 -7.54
N ILE A 316 -24.94 -9.32 -8.59
CA ILE A 316 -25.68 -8.80 -9.75
C ILE A 316 -26.39 -9.94 -10.49
N GLU A 317 -25.72 -11.06 -10.71
CA GLU A 317 -26.30 -12.25 -11.34
C GLU A 317 -27.59 -12.67 -10.62
N TYR A 318 -27.51 -12.77 -9.29
CA TYR A 318 -28.69 -13.09 -8.48
C TYR A 318 -29.82 -12.06 -8.66
N ALA A 319 -29.50 -10.75 -8.66
CA ALA A 319 -30.51 -9.71 -8.86
C ALA A 319 -31.21 -9.84 -10.22
N VAL A 320 -30.44 -10.17 -11.28
CA VAL A 320 -30.97 -10.39 -12.63
C VAL A 320 -31.85 -11.65 -12.68
N ALA A 321 -31.36 -12.78 -12.10
CA ALA A 321 -32.12 -14.04 -12.04
C ALA A 321 -33.45 -13.86 -11.30
N HIS A 322 -33.44 -13.15 -10.18
CA HIS A 322 -34.63 -12.86 -9.39
C HIS A 322 -35.62 -11.96 -10.17
N PHE A 323 -35.11 -10.92 -10.82
CA PHE A 323 -35.93 -10.05 -11.67
C PHE A 323 -36.61 -10.83 -12.81
N CYS A 324 -35.88 -11.72 -13.50
CA CYS A 324 -36.41 -12.58 -14.54
C CYS A 324 -37.50 -13.54 -14.00
N THR A 325 -37.31 -14.06 -12.78
CA THR A 325 -38.32 -14.93 -12.14
C THR A 325 -39.61 -14.20 -11.82
N LEU A 326 -39.54 -12.96 -11.34
CA LEU A 326 -40.71 -12.13 -11.03
C LEU A 326 -41.53 -11.72 -12.30
N HIS A 327 -40.86 -11.58 -13.43
CA HIS A 327 -41.49 -11.16 -14.69
C HIS A 327 -41.94 -12.33 -15.59
N GLN A 328 -41.76 -13.59 -15.16
CA GLN A 328 -42.40 -14.73 -15.83
C GLN A 328 -43.91 -14.66 -15.53
N PRO A 329 -44.77 -14.54 -16.56
CA PRO A 329 -46.19 -14.73 -16.36
C PRO A 329 -46.39 -16.19 -15.90
N ASN A 330 -46.76 -16.36 -14.64
CA ASN A 330 -47.08 -17.67 -14.12
C ASN A 330 -48.10 -18.29 -15.10
N ALA A 331 -47.79 -19.46 -15.66
CA ALA A 331 -48.70 -20.19 -16.55
C ALA A 331 -50.08 -20.40 -15.86
N ALA A 332 -50.10 -20.53 -14.53
CA ALA A 332 -51.30 -20.56 -13.72
C ALA A 332 -52.14 -19.25 -13.83
N ASN A 333 -51.48 -18.08 -13.81
CA ASN A 333 -52.19 -16.81 -13.97
C ASN A 333 -52.70 -16.58 -15.43
N ALA A 334 -51.94 -17.08 -16.40
CA ALA A 334 -52.38 -17.06 -17.83
C ALA A 334 -53.60 -17.98 -18.03
N TYR A 335 -53.61 -19.15 -17.38
CA TYR A 335 -54.78 -20.05 -17.39
C TYR A 335 -55.98 -19.43 -16.66
N MET A 336 -55.79 -18.83 -15.51
CA MET A 336 -56.87 -18.14 -14.76
C MET A 336 -57.41 -16.94 -15.54
N TYR A 337 -56.55 -16.12 -16.16
CA TYR A 337 -56.98 -14.99 -17.04
C TYR A 337 -57.66 -15.49 -18.29
N GLY A 338 -57.22 -16.62 -18.86
CA GLY A 338 -57.87 -17.27 -20.01
C GLY A 338 -59.25 -17.79 -19.64
N GLN A 339 -59.44 -18.41 -18.46
CA GLN A 339 -60.72 -18.86 -17.97
C GLN A 339 -61.66 -17.70 -17.65
N GLU A 340 -61.19 -16.64 -16.97
CA GLU A 340 -62.02 -15.45 -16.73
C GLU A 340 -62.45 -14.71 -18.01
N MET A 341 -61.59 -14.69 -19.02
CA MET A 341 -61.97 -14.12 -20.34
C MET A 341 -62.97 -15.01 -21.05
N GLN A 342 -62.81 -16.35 -21.00
CA GLN A 342 -63.74 -17.31 -21.58
C GLN A 342 -65.12 -17.24 -20.88
N GLU A 343 -65.17 -17.17 -19.56
CA GLU A 343 -66.41 -17.00 -18.78
C GLU A 343 -67.11 -15.68 -19.13
N ARG A 344 -66.36 -14.57 -19.29
CA ARG A 344 -66.96 -13.26 -19.74
C ARG A 344 -67.41 -13.31 -21.16
N GLU A 345 -66.75 -14.02 -22.08
CA GLU A 345 -67.26 -14.20 -23.44
C GLU A 345 -68.57 -15.05 -23.49
N ASP A 346 -68.56 -16.12 -22.67
CA ASP A 346 -69.79 -16.99 -22.58
C ASP A 346 -70.90 -16.24 -21.88
N GLU A 347 -70.67 -15.41 -20.89
CA GLU A 347 -71.66 -14.56 -20.23
C GLU A 347 -72.17 -13.49 -21.18
N MET A 348 -71.31 -12.86 -21.98
CA MET A 348 -71.66 -11.90 -23.01
C MET A 348 -72.50 -12.56 -24.13
N ASN A 349 -72.13 -13.75 -24.59
CA ASN A 349 -72.84 -14.52 -25.56
C ASN A 349 -74.24 -14.97 -25.04
N GLY A 350 -74.29 -15.35 -23.74
CA GLY A 350 -75.58 -15.65 -23.08
C GLY A 350 -76.48 -14.42 -22.97
N ILE A 351 -75.89 -13.24 -22.69
CA ILE A 351 -76.63 -11.97 -22.65
C ILE A 351 -77.13 -11.58 -24.08
N VAL A 352 -76.26 -11.73 -25.11
CA VAL A 352 -76.60 -11.43 -26.49
C VAL A 352 -77.73 -12.36 -27.00
N THR A 353 -77.63 -13.68 -26.67
CA THR A 353 -78.71 -14.63 -27.01
C THR A 353 -80.01 -14.35 -26.23
N SER A 354 -79.90 -13.93 -24.96
CA SER A 354 -81.10 -13.53 -24.18
C SER A 354 -81.74 -12.22 -24.68
N ILE A 355 -80.90 -11.25 -25.09
CA ILE A 355 -81.38 -9.99 -25.70
C ILE A 355 -81.96 -10.27 -27.08
N GLY A 356 -81.31 -11.11 -27.89
CA GLY A 356 -81.83 -11.57 -29.18
C GLY A 356 -83.19 -12.25 -29.03
N SER A 357 -83.34 -13.14 -28.06
CA SER A 357 -84.61 -13.82 -27.79
C SER A 357 -85.69 -12.86 -27.22
N ARG A 358 -85.28 -11.85 -26.42
CA ARG A 358 -86.22 -10.76 -25.98
C ARG A 358 -86.54 -9.83 -27.09
N ALA A 359 -85.62 -9.47 -27.98
CA ALA A 359 -85.87 -8.64 -29.16
C ALA A 359 -86.84 -9.34 -30.15
N LEU A 360 -86.67 -10.66 -30.35
CA LEU A 360 -87.59 -11.45 -31.14
C LEU A 360 -89.02 -11.53 -30.54
N ARG A 361 -89.10 -11.64 -29.21
CA ARG A 361 -90.41 -11.57 -28.49
C ARG A 361 -90.97 -10.17 -28.49
N ALA A 362 -90.18 -9.12 -28.42
CA ALA A 362 -90.56 -7.73 -28.52
C ALA A 362 -91.09 -7.43 -29.96
N ARG A 363 -90.33 -7.89 -30.99
CA ARG A 363 -90.75 -7.72 -32.40
C ARG A 363 -92.06 -8.46 -32.71
N LYS A 364 -92.32 -9.62 -32.15
CA LYS A 364 -93.59 -10.34 -32.23
C LYS A 364 -94.65 -9.64 -31.46
N ARG A 365 -94.38 -8.89 -30.44
CA ARG A 365 -95.25 -8.09 -29.63
C ARG A 365 -95.59 -6.73 -30.34
N GLU A 366 -94.61 -6.15 -30.97
CA GLU A 366 -94.79 -4.93 -31.80
C GLU A 366 -95.56 -5.21 -33.06
N GLU A 367 -95.38 -6.37 -33.71
CA GLU A 367 -96.24 -6.80 -34.82
C GLU A 367 -97.68 -7.00 -34.40
N MET A 368 -97.93 -7.36 -33.12
CA MET A 368 -99.32 -7.37 -32.59
C MET A 368 -99.84 -6.00 -32.19
N LEU A 369 -98.93 -5.04 -31.77
CA LEU A 369 -99.33 -3.69 -31.34
C LEU A 369 -99.29 -2.66 -32.46
N SER A 370 -98.60 -2.88 -33.59
CA SER A 370 -98.69 -2.02 -34.80
C SER A 370 -99.99 -2.14 -35.54
N ARG A 371 -100.89 -3.02 -35.09
CA ARG A 371 -102.30 -3.03 -35.52
C ARG A 371 -103.21 -2.11 -34.70
N MET A 372 -102.67 -1.38 -33.68
CA MET A 372 -103.41 -0.36 -32.92
C MET A 372 -102.52 0.87 -32.67
N GLY A 373 -102.66 1.90 -33.52
CA GLY A 373 -102.62 3.36 -33.26
C GLY A 373 -101.34 4.01 -32.74
N SER A 374 -100.77 4.76 -33.61
CA SER A 374 -100.23 6.13 -33.64
C SER A 374 -99.94 6.88 -32.29
N THR A 375 -98.85 7.59 -32.30
CA THR A 375 -98.50 9.01 -31.98
C THR A 375 -97.37 9.26 -30.96
N SER A 376 -96.51 10.15 -31.47
CA SER A 376 -95.78 11.28 -30.88
C SER A 376 -94.38 11.07 -30.21
N ASN A 377 -93.44 11.71 -30.87
CA ASN A 377 -92.16 12.22 -30.39
C ASN A 377 -92.31 13.23 -29.23
N PRO A 378 -91.23 13.68 -28.45
CA PRO A 378 -90.01 14.24 -29.00
C PRO A 378 -88.69 14.00 -28.16
N THR A 379 -87.60 14.36 -28.81
CA THR A 379 -86.21 14.67 -28.38
C THR A 379 -86.06 15.85 -27.37
N PRO A 380 -84.88 16.36 -26.98
CA PRO A 380 -83.47 15.85 -26.81
C PRO A 380 -82.81 16.34 -25.52
N SER A 381 -81.52 16.06 -25.27
CA SER A 381 -80.42 17.04 -24.99
C SER A 381 -79.09 16.45 -24.49
N GLU A 382 -78.09 17.06 -25.00
CA GLU A 382 -76.66 16.96 -24.67
C GLU A 382 -76.33 17.44 -23.25
N SER A 383 -75.19 17.00 -22.72
CA SER A 383 -74.16 17.89 -22.14
C SER A 383 -72.83 17.20 -22.02
N LYS A 384 -71.85 17.86 -22.60
CA LYS A 384 -70.38 17.70 -22.40
C LYS A 384 -70.05 18.34 -21.10
N GLU A 385 -68.97 17.79 -20.45
CA GLU A 385 -68.04 18.60 -19.66
C GLU A 385 -66.66 18.07 -19.78
N ASP A 386 -65.78 18.95 -20.32
CA ASP A 386 -64.35 18.93 -20.31
C ASP A 386 -63.81 19.34 -18.93
N ILE A 387 -62.76 18.71 -18.43
CA ILE A 387 -61.85 19.36 -17.52
C ILE A 387 -60.39 19.01 -17.89
N ASN A 388 -59.74 20.05 -18.31
CA ASN A 388 -58.35 20.28 -18.59
C ASN A 388 -57.53 20.40 -17.28
N SER A 389 -56.30 19.84 -17.20
CA SER A 389 -55.12 20.56 -16.73
C SER A 389 -53.85 19.72 -16.79
N SER A 390 -52.86 20.24 -17.53
CA SER A 390 -51.45 19.94 -17.52
C SER A 390 -50.77 20.67 -16.33
N PRO A 391 -49.38 20.61 -16.06
CA PRO A 391 -48.30 20.00 -16.81
C PRO A 391 -47.21 19.33 -15.92
N GLN A 392 -46.47 18.39 -16.42
CA GLN A 392 -45.12 18.14 -15.88
C GLN A 392 -44.16 17.76 -16.99
N THR A 393 -43.43 18.75 -17.45
CA THR A 393 -42.14 18.67 -18.14
C THR A 393 -41.04 18.56 -17.10
N ARG A 394 -40.34 17.42 -16.99
CA ARG A 394 -38.90 17.26 -16.74
C ARG A 394 -38.59 15.81 -16.41
N CYS A 395 -37.82 15.21 -17.22
CA CYS A 395 -37.02 14.01 -17.07
C CYS A 395 -37.15 13.00 -18.22
N THR A 396 -37.14 13.48 -19.45
CA THR A 396 -37.24 12.59 -20.62
C THR A 396 -35.90 11.99 -21.07
N LYS A 397 -34.75 12.52 -20.60
CA LYS A 397 -33.44 11.97 -20.98
C LYS A 397 -32.96 10.79 -20.11
N CYS A 398 -33.32 10.74 -18.83
CA CYS A 398 -32.97 9.61 -17.95
C CYS A 398 -33.82 8.36 -18.20
N MET A 399 -35.10 8.56 -18.61
CA MET A 399 -36.02 7.46 -18.97
C MET A 399 -35.67 6.77 -20.29
N SER A 400 -34.98 7.43 -21.23
CA SER A 400 -34.61 6.81 -22.51
C SER A 400 -33.54 5.77 -22.38
N THR A 401 -32.55 5.99 -21.49
CA THR A 401 -31.46 5.04 -21.24
C THR A 401 -31.96 3.85 -20.42
N ALA A 402 -32.77 4.09 -19.40
CA ALA A 402 -33.41 3.02 -18.62
C ALA A 402 -34.36 2.18 -19.51
N ARG A 403 -35.14 2.81 -20.42
CA ARG A 403 -35.94 2.06 -21.39
C ARG A 403 -35.13 1.28 -22.41
N LYS A 404 -33.95 1.73 -22.81
CA LYS A 404 -33.03 0.95 -23.66
C LYS A 404 -32.50 -0.28 -22.92
N ILE A 405 -32.10 -0.13 -21.66
CA ILE A 405 -31.64 -1.23 -20.81
C ILE A 405 -32.79 -2.23 -20.56
N VAL A 406 -33.97 -1.76 -20.22
CA VAL A 406 -35.16 -2.61 -20.03
C VAL A 406 -35.57 -3.29 -21.36
N ARG A 407 -35.40 -2.63 -22.50
CA ARG A 407 -35.65 -3.24 -23.81
C ARG A 407 -34.59 -4.27 -24.21
N CYS A 408 -33.35 -4.10 -23.80
CA CYS A 408 -32.29 -5.09 -23.94
C CYS A 408 -32.51 -6.31 -23.02
N LEU A 409 -32.98 -6.09 -21.79
CA LEU A 409 -33.40 -7.15 -20.86
C LEU A 409 -34.65 -7.89 -21.32
N ASN A 410 -35.58 -7.22 -22.01
CA ASN A 410 -36.75 -7.84 -22.61
C ASN A 410 -36.45 -8.66 -23.89
N CYS A 411 -35.25 -8.50 -24.49
CA CYS A 411 -34.76 -9.36 -25.57
C CYS A 411 -34.27 -10.72 -25.08
N CYS A 412 -33.91 -10.84 -23.77
CA CYS A 412 -33.61 -12.12 -23.16
C CYS A 412 -34.88 -12.78 -22.63
N LYS A 413 -35.70 -13.34 -23.56
CA LYS A 413 -36.71 -14.33 -23.21
C LYS A 413 -36.00 -15.62 -22.78
N VAL A 414 -35.50 -15.64 -21.53
CA VAL A 414 -35.02 -16.87 -20.92
C VAL A 414 -36.22 -17.68 -20.53
N GLU A 415 -36.47 -18.75 -21.27
CA GLU A 415 -37.63 -19.63 -21.10
C GLU A 415 -37.71 -20.30 -19.73
N ASN A 416 -36.54 -20.42 -19.03
CA ASN A 416 -36.45 -20.94 -17.68
C ASN A 416 -35.33 -20.23 -16.90
N PRO A 417 -35.60 -19.50 -15.81
CA PRO A 417 -34.57 -18.82 -14.98
C PRO A 417 -33.59 -19.77 -14.30
N HIS A 418 -33.89 -21.06 -14.18
CA HIS A 418 -32.97 -22.09 -13.71
C HIS A 418 -31.73 -22.30 -14.60
N TYR A 419 -31.79 -21.93 -15.89
CA TYR A 419 -30.63 -22.01 -16.76
C TYR A 419 -29.53 -21.00 -16.36
N ILE A 420 -29.90 -19.82 -15.87
CA ILE A 420 -28.96 -18.77 -15.44
C ILE A 420 -28.09 -19.32 -14.29
N ASP A 421 -28.68 -19.83 -13.24
CA ASP A 421 -27.97 -20.43 -12.11
C ASP A 421 -27.07 -21.61 -12.54
N ASN A 422 -27.54 -22.47 -13.46
CA ASN A 422 -26.77 -23.61 -13.93
C ASN A 422 -25.53 -23.20 -14.74
N TYR A 423 -25.66 -22.18 -15.60
CA TYR A 423 -24.49 -21.63 -16.31
C TYR A 423 -23.54 -20.94 -15.34
N SER A 424 -24.05 -20.16 -14.39
CA SER A 424 -23.23 -19.44 -13.40
C SER A 424 -22.42 -20.38 -12.51
N ARG A 425 -22.97 -21.53 -12.12
CA ARG A 425 -22.25 -22.57 -11.37
C ARG A 425 -20.96 -23.05 -12.04
N LEU A 426 -20.90 -23.05 -13.37
CA LEU A 426 -19.73 -23.49 -14.12
C LEU A 426 -18.88 -22.31 -14.60
N THR A 427 -19.52 -21.24 -15.09
CA THR A 427 -18.84 -20.09 -15.71
C THR A 427 -18.01 -19.30 -14.73
N PHE A 428 -18.54 -19.02 -13.51
CA PHE A 428 -17.82 -18.26 -12.49
C PHE A 428 -16.54 -18.96 -12.00
N PRO A 429 -16.55 -20.25 -11.61
CA PRO A 429 -15.34 -20.94 -11.24
C PRO A 429 -14.31 -21.05 -12.36
N LEU A 430 -14.74 -21.38 -13.59
CA LEU A 430 -13.82 -21.51 -14.71
C LEU A 430 -13.17 -20.17 -15.08
N SER A 431 -13.95 -19.09 -15.15
CA SER A 431 -13.41 -17.76 -15.43
C SER A 431 -12.49 -17.25 -14.32
N PHE A 432 -12.79 -17.54 -13.06
CA PHE A 432 -11.93 -17.19 -11.93
C PHE A 432 -10.59 -17.94 -11.99
N ILE A 433 -10.61 -19.26 -12.24
CA ILE A 433 -9.39 -20.05 -12.40
C ILE A 433 -8.54 -19.52 -13.57
N PHE A 434 -9.17 -19.24 -14.72
CA PHE A 434 -8.48 -18.71 -15.89
C PHE A 434 -7.82 -17.35 -15.60
N ILE A 435 -8.53 -16.42 -14.97
CA ILE A 435 -7.99 -15.11 -14.61
C ILE A 435 -6.88 -15.23 -13.56
N ASN A 436 -7.02 -16.14 -12.58
CA ASN A 436 -5.95 -16.43 -11.62
C ASN A 436 -4.70 -16.96 -12.31
N LEU A 437 -4.81 -17.89 -13.24
CA LEU A 437 -3.66 -18.37 -14.01
C LEU A 437 -2.96 -17.24 -14.77
N LEU A 438 -3.72 -16.36 -15.42
CA LEU A 438 -3.16 -15.17 -16.09
C LEU A 438 -2.45 -14.25 -15.10
N TYR A 439 -3.08 -13.95 -13.96
CA TYR A 439 -2.52 -13.10 -12.92
C TYR A 439 -1.18 -13.64 -12.40
N TRP A 440 -1.14 -14.92 -11.97
CA TRP A 440 0.07 -15.52 -11.43
C TRP A 440 1.16 -15.66 -12.50
N THR A 441 0.81 -16.03 -13.73
CA THR A 441 1.77 -16.09 -14.83
C THR A 441 2.40 -14.73 -15.10
N TYR A 442 1.58 -13.67 -15.17
CA TYR A 442 2.08 -12.33 -15.42
C TYR A 442 3.04 -11.84 -14.31
N TYR A 443 2.64 -11.93 -13.03
CA TYR A 443 3.43 -11.37 -11.93
C TYR A 443 4.61 -12.22 -11.48
N LEU A 444 4.66 -13.51 -11.83
CA LEU A 444 5.80 -14.38 -11.52
C LEU A 444 6.87 -14.38 -12.62
N TYR A 445 6.48 -14.22 -13.89
CA TYR A 445 7.41 -14.34 -15.00
C TYR A 445 7.76 -13.00 -15.66
N PHE A 446 6.87 -12.07 -15.70
CA PHE A 446 7.10 -10.72 -16.24
C PHE A 446 7.26 -9.68 -15.13
#